data_4d01be91375ef3e8c3932ee603d4f7f6
#
_entry.id   4d01be91375ef3e8c3932ee603d4f7f6
#
_cell.length_a   1.000
_cell.length_b   1.000
_cell.length_c   1.000
_cell.angle_alpha   90.00
_cell.angle_beta   90.00
_cell.angle_gamma   90.00
#
_symmetry.space_group_name_H-M   'P 1'
#
loop_
_entity.id
_entity.type
_entity.pdbx_description
1 polymer ?
#
loop_
_entity_poly.entity_id
_entity_poly.type
_entity_poly.pdbx_seq_one_letter_code
_entity_poly.pdbx_strand_id
1 'polypeptide(L)'
;MSSVPLPNDYNKFLYTSLKETDEEMYNLIQDETYRQFTGLELIASENLTSLAVMEANGSMLTNKYSEGLPGARYYGGNEHIDKVEKLCQKRALEAFNLDPNVWGVNVQPYS
;
A
#
# COMPACT_ATOMS: atom_id res chain seq x y z
N MET A 1 -1.81 -17.37 -12.05
CA MET A 1 -1.05 -16.13 -12.28
C MET A 1 0.17 -16.51 -13.10
N SER A 2 0.31 -15.99 -14.32
CA SER A 2 1.52 -16.20 -15.10
C SER A 2 2.65 -15.44 -14.43
N SER A 3 3.67 -16.14 -13.95
CA SER A 3 4.89 -15.52 -13.48
C SER A 3 5.58 -14.85 -14.67
N VAL A 4 5.70 -13.55 -14.66
CA VAL A 4 6.54 -12.85 -15.63
C VAL A 4 7.99 -13.22 -15.29
N PRO A 5 8.75 -13.84 -16.22
CA PRO A 5 10.14 -14.15 -15.96
C PRO A 5 10.92 -12.85 -15.86
N LEU A 6 11.52 -12.61 -14.69
CA LEU A 6 12.44 -11.50 -14.50
C LEU A 6 13.82 -11.88 -15.05
N PRO A 7 14.55 -10.93 -15.65
CA PRO A 7 15.91 -11.17 -16.09
C PRO A 7 16.79 -11.63 -14.93
N ASN A 8 17.58 -12.70 -15.11
CA ASN A 8 18.30 -13.39 -14.04
C ASN A 8 19.28 -12.51 -13.24
N ASP A 9 19.81 -11.44 -13.82
CA ASP A 9 20.84 -10.61 -13.20
C ASP A 9 20.46 -9.13 -13.05
N TYR A 10 19.39 -8.71 -13.70
CA TYR A 10 18.97 -7.33 -13.65
C TYR A 10 18.17 -7.08 -12.37
N ASN A 11 18.76 -6.33 -11.47
CA ASN A 11 18.09 -5.84 -10.27
C ASN A 11 17.90 -6.87 -9.14
N LYS A 12 18.83 -7.80 -8.95
CA LYS A 12 18.79 -8.69 -7.78
C LYS A 12 18.52 -7.90 -6.49
N PHE A 13 19.16 -6.75 -6.31
CA PHE A 13 18.97 -5.91 -5.13
C PHE A 13 17.55 -5.33 -5.00
N LEU A 14 16.82 -5.12 -6.11
CA LEU A 14 15.44 -4.61 -6.06
C LEU A 14 14.43 -5.64 -5.53
N TYR A 15 14.81 -6.90 -5.54
CA TYR A 15 13.97 -8.00 -5.11
C TYR A 15 14.54 -8.78 -3.94
N THR A 16 15.70 -8.34 -3.45
CA THR A 16 16.30 -8.89 -2.24
C THR A 16 15.48 -8.39 -1.04
N SER A 17 15.16 -9.30 -0.14
CA SER A 17 14.38 -8.98 1.05
C SER A 17 15.12 -8.02 1.98
N LEU A 18 14.38 -7.30 2.82
CA LEU A 18 14.99 -6.45 3.86
C LEU A 18 15.94 -7.27 4.75
N LYS A 19 15.55 -8.49 5.10
CA LYS A 19 16.37 -9.39 5.93
C LYS A 19 17.74 -9.68 5.31
N GLU A 20 17.79 -9.81 3.99
CA GLU A 20 19.04 -10.11 3.28
C GLU A 20 19.86 -8.86 2.96
N THR A 21 19.20 -7.70 2.86
CA THR A 21 19.84 -6.42 2.51
C THR A 21 20.30 -5.67 3.74
N ASP A 22 19.51 -5.70 4.82
CA ASP A 22 19.75 -4.97 6.06
C ASP A 22 19.16 -5.77 7.24
N GLU A 23 19.94 -6.73 7.71
CA GLU A 23 19.54 -7.60 8.81
C GLU A 23 19.35 -6.82 10.12
N GLU A 24 20.11 -5.76 10.34
CA GLU A 24 19.98 -4.93 11.54
C GLU A 24 18.61 -4.25 11.59
N MET A 25 18.19 -3.61 10.51
CA MET A 25 16.87 -3.00 10.42
C MET A 25 15.75 -4.05 10.49
N TYR A 26 15.95 -5.18 9.83
CA TYR A 26 14.98 -6.27 9.91
C TYR A 26 14.75 -6.73 11.36
N ASN A 27 15.83 -6.92 12.13
CA ASN A 27 15.75 -7.34 13.51
C ASN A 27 15.07 -6.29 14.39
N LEU A 28 15.35 -5.00 14.21
CA LEU A 28 14.65 -3.92 14.92
C LEU A 28 13.14 -3.93 14.66
N ILE A 29 12.71 -4.22 13.43
CA ILE A 29 11.29 -4.37 13.11
C ILE A 29 10.70 -5.61 13.81
N GLN A 30 11.44 -6.71 13.90
CA GLN A 30 10.97 -7.90 14.62
C GLN A 30 10.85 -7.62 16.13
N ASP A 31 11.81 -6.91 16.70
CA ASP A 31 11.80 -6.54 18.12
C ASP A 31 10.61 -5.62 18.43
N GLU A 32 10.34 -4.63 17.59
CA GLU A 32 9.17 -3.75 17.73
C GLU A 32 7.86 -4.52 17.53
N THR A 33 7.82 -5.45 16.59
CA THR A 33 6.65 -6.32 16.40
C THR A 33 6.36 -7.13 17.65
N TYR A 34 7.41 -7.72 18.25
CA TYR A 34 7.29 -8.47 19.49
C TYR A 34 6.84 -7.57 20.65
N ARG A 35 7.41 -6.37 20.77
CA ARG A 35 7.02 -5.38 21.78
C ARG A 35 5.53 -5.05 21.69
N GLN A 36 5.03 -4.74 20.50
CA GLN A 36 3.61 -4.41 20.28
C GLN A 36 2.69 -5.61 20.59
N PHE A 37 3.13 -6.82 20.23
CA PHE A 37 2.34 -8.02 20.44
C PHE A 37 2.25 -8.42 21.94
N THR A 38 3.29 -8.16 22.71
CA THR A 38 3.37 -8.56 24.13
C THR A 38 3.10 -7.41 25.09
N GLY A 39 3.16 -6.18 24.63
CA GLY A 39 2.92 -4.98 25.43
C GLY A 39 1.45 -4.64 25.60
N LEU A 40 1.17 -3.82 26.59
CA LEU A 40 -0.13 -3.17 26.78
C LEU A 40 -0.02 -1.69 26.42
N GLU A 41 -0.60 -1.32 25.27
CA GLU A 41 -0.60 0.08 24.80
C GLU A 41 -1.73 0.85 25.49
N LEU A 42 -1.36 1.88 26.26
CA LEU A 42 -2.29 2.73 26.99
C LEU A 42 -2.46 4.13 26.39
N ILE A 43 -1.83 4.39 25.25
CA ILE A 43 -1.98 5.65 24.52
C ILE A 43 -3.25 5.54 23.69
N ALA A 44 -4.30 6.27 24.07
CA ALA A 44 -5.63 6.15 23.49
C ALA A 44 -5.72 6.52 21.99
N SER A 45 -4.74 7.24 21.45
CA SER A 45 -4.66 7.60 20.03
C SER A 45 -3.92 6.58 19.18
N GLU A 46 -3.31 5.56 19.76
CA GLU A 46 -2.68 4.47 19.00
C GLU A 46 -3.71 3.42 18.60
N ASN A 47 -3.48 2.78 17.46
CA ASN A 47 -4.27 1.67 16.98
C ASN A 47 -3.40 0.70 16.21
N LEU A 48 -3.87 -0.53 16.03
CA LEU A 48 -3.18 -1.57 15.28
C LEU A 48 -3.75 -1.64 13.86
N THR A 49 -2.89 -1.54 12.87
CA THR A 49 -3.27 -1.75 11.48
C THR A 49 -3.12 -3.23 11.09
N SER A 50 -3.91 -3.68 10.12
CA SER A 50 -3.83 -5.05 9.63
C SER A 50 -2.60 -5.29 8.75
N LEU A 51 -2.11 -6.54 8.72
CA LEU A 51 -1.07 -6.96 7.79
C LEU A 51 -1.43 -6.62 6.34
N ALA A 52 -2.67 -6.83 5.93
CA ALA A 52 -3.12 -6.53 4.57
C ALA A 52 -2.97 -5.04 4.18
N VAL A 53 -3.18 -4.12 5.13
CA VAL A 53 -2.95 -2.69 4.91
C VAL A 53 -1.45 -2.41 4.75
N MET A 54 -0.61 -3.02 5.60
CA MET A 54 0.84 -2.86 5.50
C MET A 54 1.40 -3.44 4.18
N GLU A 55 0.91 -4.59 3.74
CA GLU A 55 1.28 -5.19 2.45
C GLU A 55 0.88 -4.31 1.26
N ALA A 56 -0.29 -3.69 1.31
CA ALA A 56 -0.72 -2.77 0.26
C ALA A 56 0.15 -1.50 0.22
N ASN A 57 0.46 -0.91 1.36
CA ASN A 57 1.31 0.28 1.47
C ASN A 57 2.76 0.00 1.07
N GLY A 58 3.31 -1.16 1.43
CA GLY A 58 4.67 -1.57 1.08
C GLY A 58 4.76 -2.31 -0.26
N SER A 59 3.85 -2.06 -1.18
CA SER A 59 3.80 -2.74 -2.47
C SER A 59 4.47 -1.95 -3.58
N MET A 60 4.53 -2.56 -4.79
CA MET A 60 5.05 -1.93 -6.01
C MET A 60 4.28 -0.67 -6.44
N LEU A 61 3.10 -0.42 -5.87
CA LEU A 61 2.36 0.83 -6.07
C LEU A 61 3.17 2.06 -5.64
N THR A 62 4.09 1.90 -4.69
CA THR A 62 5.02 2.94 -4.23
C THR A 62 5.85 3.56 -5.37
N ASN A 63 6.15 2.79 -6.41
CA ASN A 63 6.97 3.24 -7.53
C ASN A 63 6.19 4.07 -8.57
N LYS A 64 4.86 4.11 -8.49
CA LYS A 64 4.05 4.70 -9.55
C LYS A 64 3.70 6.15 -9.28
N TYR A 65 4.09 6.99 -10.21
CA TYR A 65 3.69 8.39 -10.27
C TYR A 65 2.30 8.50 -10.88
N SER A 66 1.30 9.09 -10.13
CA SER A 66 -0.13 9.02 -10.51
C SER A 66 -0.86 10.35 -10.36
N GLU A 67 -0.21 11.45 -10.68
CA GLU A 67 -0.87 12.78 -10.69
C GLU A 67 -2.08 12.81 -11.62
N GLY A 68 -3.09 13.53 -11.22
CA GLY A 68 -4.37 13.63 -11.90
C GLY A 68 -5.43 12.72 -11.27
N LEU A 69 -6.46 12.42 -12.04
CA LEU A 69 -7.59 11.58 -11.61
C LEU A 69 -7.73 10.36 -12.52
N PRO A 70 -8.45 9.32 -12.11
CA PRO A 70 -8.74 8.17 -12.94
C PRO A 70 -9.30 8.56 -14.31
N GLY A 71 -8.63 8.16 -15.39
CA GLY A 71 -8.97 8.53 -16.76
C GLY A 71 -8.52 9.93 -17.19
N ALA A 72 -7.92 10.72 -16.30
CA ALA A 72 -7.41 12.07 -16.57
C ALA A 72 -6.04 12.28 -15.91
N ARG A 73 -5.10 11.36 -16.19
CA ARG A 73 -3.74 11.41 -15.66
C ARG A 73 -2.83 12.30 -16.51
N TYR A 74 -1.84 12.90 -15.85
CA TYR A 74 -0.79 13.64 -16.55
C TYR A 74 0.22 12.71 -17.24
N TYR A 75 0.34 11.46 -16.78
CA TYR A 75 1.34 10.48 -17.25
C TYR A 75 0.68 9.14 -17.58
N GLY A 76 1.31 8.40 -18.47
CA GLY A 76 0.89 7.04 -18.85
C GLY A 76 1.19 5.97 -17.80
N GLY A 77 0.72 4.75 -18.04
CA GLY A 77 0.99 3.59 -17.20
C GLY A 77 0.15 3.54 -15.91
N ASN A 78 -1.02 4.16 -15.89
CA ASN A 78 -1.90 4.24 -14.72
C ASN A 78 -3.13 3.31 -14.79
N GLU A 79 -3.15 2.34 -15.71
CA GLU A 79 -4.30 1.44 -15.93
C GLU A 79 -4.70 0.67 -14.67
N HIS A 80 -3.73 0.29 -13.86
CA HIS A 80 -3.96 -0.42 -12.61
C HIS A 80 -4.20 0.55 -11.44
N ILE A 81 -3.51 1.66 -11.39
CA ILE A 81 -3.72 2.71 -10.38
C ILE A 81 -5.14 3.27 -10.47
N ASP A 82 -5.64 3.50 -11.68
CA ASP A 82 -7.03 3.92 -11.90
C ASP A 82 -8.04 2.93 -11.32
N LYS A 83 -7.76 1.63 -11.45
CA LYS A 83 -8.61 0.59 -10.87
C LYS A 83 -8.53 0.56 -9.35
N VAL A 84 -7.34 0.75 -8.78
CA VAL A 84 -7.14 0.84 -7.31
C VAL A 84 -7.93 2.02 -6.76
N GLU A 85 -7.78 3.19 -7.35
CA GLU A 85 -8.45 4.40 -6.89
C GLU A 85 -9.98 4.29 -7.00
N LYS A 86 -10.49 3.79 -8.12
CA LYS A 86 -11.93 3.53 -8.30
C LYS A 86 -12.47 2.48 -7.33
N LEU A 87 -11.68 1.45 -7.01
CA LEU A 87 -12.06 0.45 -6.02
C LEU A 87 -12.14 1.06 -4.62
N CYS A 88 -11.21 1.94 -4.25
CA CYS A 88 -11.23 2.66 -2.99
C CYS A 88 -12.45 3.60 -2.89
N GLN A 89 -12.75 4.34 -3.96
CA GLN A 89 -13.93 5.20 -4.04
C GLN A 89 -15.21 4.40 -3.82
N LYS A 90 -15.35 3.28 -4.53
CA LYS A 90 -16.50 2.38 -4.40
C LYS A 90 -16.67 1.88 -2.96
N ARG A 91 -15.59 1.34 -2.38
CA ARG A 91 -15.62 0.78 -1.02
C ARG A 91 -15.90 1.83 0.05
N ALA A 92 -15.39 3.05 -0.13
CA ALA A 92 -15.68 4.14 0.79
C ALA A 92 -17.19 4.52 0.76
N LEU A 93 -17.80 4.67 -0.42
CA LEU A 93 -19.22 4.93 -0.54
C LEU A 93 -20.06 3.79 0.05
N GLU A 94 -19.70 2.55 -0.19
CA GLU A 94 -20.36 1.37 0.39
C GLU A 94 -20.29 1.37 1.92
N ALA A 95 -19.10 1.66 2.48
CA ALA A 95 -18.91 1.69 3.93
C ALA A 95 -19.77 2.74 4.65
N PHE A 96 -20.06 3.84 3.99
CA PHE A 96 -20.95 4.90 4.51
C PHE A 96 -22.40 4.79 4.04
N ASN A 97 -22.76 3.74 3.27
CA ASN A 97 -24.07 3.54 2.66
C ASN A 97 -24.54 4.75 1.83
N LEU A 98 -23.64 5.31 1.03
CA LEU A 98 -23.91 6.49 0.20
C LEU A 98 -24.21 6.09 -1.24
N ASP A 99 -25.19 6.75 -1.85
CA ASP A 99 -25.56 6.58 -3.25
C ASP A 99 -24.46 7.19 -4.16
N PRO A 100 -23.79 6.40 -5.02
CA PRO A 100 -22.74 6.89 -5.91
C PRO A 100 -23.25 7.87 -7.00
N ASN A 101 -24.57 7.97 -7.21
CA ASN A 101 -25.15 8.95 -8.13
C ASN A 101 -25.24 10.35 -7.50
N VAL A 102 -25.15 10.44 -6.17
CA VAL A 102 -25.30 11.68 -5.41
C VAL A 102 -23.99 12.09 -4.75
N TRP A 103 -23.18 11.11 -4.35
CA TRP A 103 -21.97 11.32 -3.57
C TRP A 103 -20.71 10.92 -4.33
N GLY A 104 -19.65 11.70 -4.14
CA GLY A 104 -18.30 11.38 -4.60
C GLY A 104 -17.33 11.27 -3.42
N VAL A 105 -16.22 10.57 -3.65
CA VAL A 105 -15.14 10.41 -2.69
C VAL A 105 -13.81 10.72 -3.36
N ASN A 106 -12.98 11.51 -2.70
CA ASN A 106 -11.59 11.71 -3.07
C ASN A 106 -10.71 10.77 -2.22
N VAL A 107 -9.94 9.91 -2.87
CA VAL A 107 -9.08 8.90 -2.22
C VAL A 107 -7.61 9.03 -2.67
N GLN A 108 -7.16 10.23 -2.91
CA GLN A 108 -5.77 10.49 -3.29
C GLN A 108 -4.83 10.34 -2.10
N PRO A 109 -3.64 9.73 -2.26
CA PRO A 109 -2.59 9.78 -1.26
C PRO A 109 -1.96 11.18 -1.23
N TYR A 110 -1.84 11.76 -0.04
CA TYR A 110 -1.31 13.12 0.12
C TYR A 110 0.14 13.17 0.64
N SER A 111 0.69 12.04 1.01
CA SER A 111 2.07 11.99 1.51
C SER A 111 2.73 10.68 1.21
#